data_40098f826f27e7c840f6acdf7ebe2fce
#
_entry.id   40098f826f27e7c840f6acdf7ebe2fce
#
_cell.length_a   1.000
_cell.length_b   1.000
_cell.length_c   1.000
_cell.angle_alpha   90.00
_cell.angle_beta   90.00
_cell.angle_gamma   90.00
#
_symmetry.space_group_name_H-M   'P 1'
#
loop_
_entity.id
_entity.type
_entity.pdbx_description
1 polymer ?
#
loop_
_entity_poly.entity_id
_entity_poly.type
_entity_poly.pdbx_seq_one_letter_code
_entity_poly.pdbx_strand_id
1 'polypeptide(L)'
;PTRYNSIGQEGSMLIISPSEYFNELVPFVEWKKQSGREVILVDIADVGNDQSSIYNYVKTYYQQNPDFLYLLIVGDHDKVACYDAGPTGGWDSETKWSDAKYGLISNSNDWYPDIYVGRLSPTNQTELNNIILRNLEYETKPDTTNYYLNAVGLGSNEGYGYGDDGEADWQHLRNIRTDLLNYGYQNVYEFYDGSQGGEDANGNPNSTTISNALNGGISLFNYTGHGDVNICSSGNFSSSHINSATNTGKYPFVVSVACNNGTFTSETCISEAWQRASNLGSPTGAIAAAGSSILMSWAPPMASQDEIVDILV
;
A
#
# COMPACT_ATOMS: atom_id res chain seq x y z
N PRO A 1 -28.34 -23.89 20.95
CA PRO A 1 -27.10 -23.82 20.19
C PRO A 1 -27.18 -22.57 19.31
N THR A 2 -26.38 -21.59 19.64
CA THR A 2 -26.21 -20.39 18.80
C THR A 2 -25.65 -20.83 17.47
N ARG A 3 -26.38 -20.61 16.40
CA ARG A 3 -26.06 -21.03 15.03
C ARG A 3 -24.94 -20.18 14.41
N TYR A 4 -24.52 -19.14 15.11
CA TYR A 4 -23.48 -18.21 14.70
C TYR A 4 -22.59 -17.89 15.90
N ASN A 5 -21.30 -18.17 15.78
CA ASN A 5 -20.33 -17.48 16.61
C ASN A 5 -20.16 -16.08 16.02
N SER A 6 -20.26 -15.04 16.84
CA SER A 6 -19.84 -13.72 16.40
C SER A 6 -18.36 -13.77 16.08
N ILE A 7 -18.01 -13.54 14.84
CA ILE A 7 -16.61 -13.33 14.46
C ILE A 7 -16.32 -11.88 14.85
N GLY A 8 -15.81 -11.70 16.08
CA GLY A 8 -15.20 -10.42 16.46
C GLY A 8 -13.92 -10.24 15.67
N GLN A 9 -13.74 -9.10 15.02
CA GLN A 9 -12.44 -8.73 14.47
C GLN A 9 -11.54 -8.32 15.62
N GLU A 10 -10.40 -8.95 15.77
CA GLU A 10 -9.46 -8.61 16.84
C GLU A 10 -8.92 -7.19 16.65
N GLY A 11 -8.74 -6.49 17.76
CA GLY A 11 -8.18 -5.16 17.85
C GLY A 11 -9.14 -4.02 17.48
N SER A 12 -9.04 -2.92 18.19
CA SER A 12 -9.73 -1.67 17.89
C SER A 12 -8.94 -0.80 16.91
N MET A 13 -9.66 0.15 16.28
CA MET A 13 -9.10 1.08 15.31
C MET A 13 -9.26 2.52 15.80
N LEU A 14 -8.16 3.26 15.81
CA LEU A 14 -8.14 4.71 15.96
C LEU A 14 -7.99 5.34 14.59
N ILE A 15 -8.88 6.28 14.25
CA ILE A 15 -8.79 7.09 13.03
C ILE A 15 -8.50 8.53 13.44
N ILE A 16 -7.40 9.10 12.91
CA ILE A 16 -7.06 10.52 13.09
C ILE A 16 -7.26 11.22 11.74
N SER A 17 -8.11 12.25 11.72
CA SER A 17 -8.53 12.94 10.49
C SER A 17 -8.89 14.38 10.77
N PRO A 18 -8.75 15.32 9.81
CA PRO A 18 -9.44 16.60 9.89
C PRO A 18 -10.96 16.43 9.93
N SER A 19 -11.65 17.25 10.73
CA SER A 19 -13.11 17.20 10.84
C SER A 19 -13.84 17.47 9.53
N GLU A 20 -13.21 18.16 8.57
CA GLU A 20 -13.76 18.36 7.23
C GLU A 20 -13.99 17.06 6.45
N TYR A 21 -13.38 15.93 6.86
CA TYR A 21 -13.49 14.62 6.26
C TYR A 21 -14.45 13.66 7.00
N PHE A 22 -15.00 14.07 8.12
CA PHE A 22 -15.80 13.18 8.98
C PHE A 22 -17.03 12.63 8.26
N ASN A 23 -17.70 13.45 7.45
CA ASN A 23 -18.89 13.01 6.74
C ASN A 23 -18.61 11.87 5.76
N GLU A 24 -17.50 11.98 5.02
CA GLU A 24 -17.05 10.96 4.05
C GLU A 24 -16.60 9.68 4.74
N LEU A 25 -16.10 9.78 5.98
CA LEU A 25 -15.66 8.64 6.77
C LEU A 25 -16.82 7.86 7.45
N VAL A 26 -17.99 8.47 7.63
CA VAL A 26 -19.13 7.81 8.29
C VAL A 26 -19.43 6.42 7.74
N PRO A 27 -19.57 6.20 6.40
CA PRO A 27 -19.89 4.87 5.88
C PRO A 27 -18.81 3.83 6.19
N PHE A 28 -17.54 4.23 6.17
CA PHE A 28 -16.42 3.35 6.51
C PHE A 28 -16.43 2.97 7.99
N VAL A 29 -16.58 3.95 8.87
CA VAL A 29 -16.66 3.74 10.32
C VAL A 29 -17.83 2.83 10.68
N GLU A 30 -19.01 3.07 10.10
CA GLU A 30 -20.19 2.24 10.34
C GLU A 30 -19.98 0.81 9.85
N TRP A 31 -19.39 0.63 8.66
CA TRP A 31 -19.08 -0.70 8.15
C TRP A 31 -18.10 -1.45 9.06
N LYS A 32 -17.01 -0.81 9.48
CA LYS A 32 -16.05 -1.43 10.40
C LYS A 32 -16.70 -1.81 11.73
N LYS A 33 -17.58 -0.97 12.28
CA LYS A 33 -18.36 -1.31 13.48
C LYS A 33 -19.34 -2.48 13.24
N GLN A 34 -20.02 -2.50 12.11
CA GLN A 34 -20.91 -3.62 11.73
C GLN A 34 -20.16 -4.93 11.56
N SER A 35 -18.94 -4.89 11.05
CA SER A 35 -18.07 -6.06 10.92
C SER A 35 -17.42 -6.51 12.24
N GLY A 36 -17.72 -5.82 13.36
CA GLY A 36 -17.30 -6.23 14.71
C GLY A 36 -16.06 -5.53 15.24
N ARG A 37 -15.53 -4.52 14.53
CA ARG A 37 -14.36 -3.74 14.98
C ARG A 37 -14.79 -2.50 15.73
N GLU A 38 -14.26 -2.28 16.92
CA GLU A 38 -14.40 -0.99 17.60
C GLU A 38 -13.60 0.08 16.86
N VAL A 39 -14.24 1.22 16.57
CA VAL A 39 -13.62 2.34 15.85
C VAL A 39 -13.88 3.65 16.58
N ILE A 40 -12.80 4.38 16.81
CA ILE A 40 -12.82 5.74 17.37
C ILE A 40 -12.29 6.69 16.28
N LEU A 41 -13.04 7.74 15.99
CA LEU A 41 -12.68 8.82 15.07
C LEU A 41 -12.38 10.08 15.85
N VAL A 42 -11.21 10.68 15.62
CA VAL A 42 -10.71 11.86 16.36
C VAL A 42 -10.30 12.95 15.38
N ASP A 43 -10.64 14.21 15.71
CA ASP A 43 -10.17 15.37 14.96
C ASP A 43 -8.69 15.62 15.24
N ILE A 44 -7.90 15.81 14.19
CA ILE A 44 -6.50 16.20 14.30
C ILE A 44 -6.32 17.51 15.09
N ALA A 45 -7.32 18.38 15.08
CA ALA A 45 -7.30 19.61 15.88
C ALA A 45 -7.28 19.35 17.40
N ASP A 46 -7.90 18.25 17.86
CA ASP A 46 -7.88 17.83 19.27
C ASP A 46 -6.57 17.12 19.66
N VAL A 47 -5.88 16.55 18.67
CA VAL A 47 -4.60 15.85 18.84
C VAL A 47 -3.42 16.82 18.83
N GLY A 48 -3.45 17.79 17.93
CA GLY A 48 -2.34 18.65 17.54
C GLY A 48 -1.64 18.13 16.28
N ASN A 49 -1.51 18.99 15.27
CA ASN A 49 -1.00 18.60 13.94
C ASN A 49 0.53 18.76 13.81
N ASP A 50 1.25 18.09 14.67
CA ASP A 50 2.69 17.90 14.57
C ASP A 50 3.09 16.48 15.00
N GLN A 51 4.24 16.00 14.55
CA GLN A 51 4.68 14.62 14.79
C GLN A 51 4.73 14.25 16.27
N SER A 52 5.14 15.16 17.14
CA SER A 52 5.28 14.89 18.58
C SER A 52 3.92 14.76 19.25
N SER A 53 2.98 15.63 18.91
CA SER A 53 1.62 15.62 19.42
C SER A 53 0.90 14.34 18.99
N ILE A 54 0.97 13.97 17.70
CA ILE A 54 0.37 12.74 17.18
C ILE A 54 1.00 11.52 17.87
N TYR A 55 2.33 11.43 17.93
CA TYR A 55 3.01 10.31 18.58
C TYR A 55 2.61 10.15 20.04
N ASN A 56 2.61 11.25 20.80
CA ASN A 56 2.25 11.22 22.21
C ASN A 56 0.78 10.86 22.43
N TYR A 57 -0.12 11.33 21.57
CA TYR A 57 -1.53 10.95 21.60
C TYR A 57 -1.71 9.44 21.36
N VAL A 58 -1.10 8.92 20.28
CA VAL A 58 -1.15 7.49 19.92
C VAL A 58 -0.56 6.64 21.04
N LYS A 59 0.57 7.03 21.60
CA LYS A 59 1.21 6.35 22.74
C LYS A 59 0.33 6.33 23.98
N THR A 60 -0.27 7.45 24.33
CA THR A 60 -1.19 7.53 25.47
C THR A 60 -2.42 6.68 25.25
N TYR A 61 -2.99 6.73 24.05
CA TYR A 61 -4.13 5.92 23.67
C TYR A 61 -3.82 4.41 23.75
N TYR A 62 -2.66 3.98 23.27
CA TYR A 62 -2.17 2.60 23.37
C TYR A 62 -2.07 2.12 24.82
N GLN A 63 -1.54 2.95 25.70
CA GLN A 63 -1.41 2.61 27.13
C GLN A 63 -2.74 2.48 27.86
N GLN A 64 -3.79 3.16 27.38
CA GLN A 64 -5.12 3.18 27.99
C GLN A 64 -6.09 2.17 27.37
N ASN A 65 -5.79 1.67 26.17
CA ASN A 65 -6.66 0.79 25.41
C ASN A 65 -5.90 -0.47 24.97
N PRO A 66 -5.93 -1.54 25.77
CA PRO A 66 -5.17 -2.76 25.53
C PRO A 66 -5.50 -3.46 24.19
N ASP A 67 -6.71 -3.23 23.66
CA ASP A 67 -7.16 -3.82 22.40
C ASP A 67 -6.86 -2.93 21.20
N PHE A 68 -6.15 -1.80 21.36
CA PHE A 68 -5.79 -0.93 20.26
C PHE A 68 -4.72 -1.57 19.38
N LEU A 69 -5.04 -1.78 18.11
CA LEU A 69 -4.18 -2.48 17.15
C LEU A 69 -4.00 -1.75 15.82
N TYR A 70 -4.93 -0.88 15.43
CA TYR A 70 -4.91 -0.24 14.11
C TYR A 70 -4.99 1.28 14.22
N LEU A 71 -3.99 1.97 13.69
CA LEU A 71 -4.01 3.41 13.47
C LEU A 71 -4.24 3.70 11.99
N LEU A 72 -5.31 4.43 11.68
CA LEU A 72 -5.58 4.93 10.34
C LEU A 72 -5.47 6.46 10.35
N ILE A 73 -4.51 6.98 9.61
CA ILE A 73 -4.33 8.41 9.35
C ILE A 73 -5.11 8.75 8.09
N VAL A 74 -5.92 9.80 8.12
CA VAL A 74 -6.71 10.24 6.95
C VAL A 74 -6.39 11.68 6.62
N GLY A 75 -5.86 11.90 5.45
CA GLY A 75 -5.38 13.18 4.94
C GLY A 75 -3.97 13.07 4.39
N ASP A 76 -3.64 13.90 3.40
CA ASP A 76 -2.30 14.07 2.89
C ASP A 76 -1.38 14.65 3.98
N HIS A 77 -0.08 14.69 3.76
CA HIS A 77 0.91 15.13 4.74
C HIS A 77 0.71 16.59 5.21
N ASP A 78 0.11 17.44 4.38
CA ASP A 78 -0.24 18.83 4.73
C ASP A 78 -1.50 18.91 5.62
N LYS A 79 -2.33 17.89 5.61
CA LYS A 79 -3.56 17.76 6.42
C LYS A 79 -3.30 17.09 7.75
N VAL A 80 -2.51 16.02 7.75
CA VAL A 80 -2.08 15.31 8.97
C VAL A 80 -0.58 15.02 8.87
N ALA A 81 0.19 15.61 9.76
CA ALA A 81 1.64 15.51 9.74
C ALA A 81 2.12 14.05 9.76
N CYS A 82 3.14 13.77 8.96
CA CYS A 82 3.88 12.50 9.00
C CYS A 82 5.06 12.61 9.96
N TYR A 83 5.68 11.48 10.29
CA TYR A 83 6.80 11.43 11.21
C TYR A 83 8.12 11.60 10.45
N ASP A 84 8.94 12.56 10.89
CA ASP A 84 10.35 12.69 10.49
C ASP A 84 11.20 11.73 11.33
N ALA A 85 11.62 10.62 10.75
CA ALA A 85 12.47 9.63 11.40
C ALA A 85 13.98 9.97 11.30
N GLY A 86 14.30 11.19 10.88
CA GLY A 86 15.66 11.69 10.70
C GLY A 86 16.30 11.27 9.37
N PRO A 87 17.55 11.67 9.15
CA PRO A 87 18.26 11.40 7.91
C PRO A 87 18.54 9.90 7.72
N THR A 88 18.63 9.46 6.47
CA THR A 88 18.96 8.07 6.11
C THR A 88 20.35 7.67 6.57
N GLY A 89 21.26 8.62 6.73
CA GLY A 89 22.67 8.34 7.04
C GLY A 89 23.45 7.75 5.87
N GLY A 90 22.85 7.70 4.68
CA GLY A 90 23.47 7.25 3.45
C GLY A 90 24.07 8.40 2.64
N TRP A 91 24.24 8.16 1.34
CA TRP A 91 24.88 9.10 0.42
C TRP A 91 24.09 10.39 0.24
N ASP A 92 22.77 10.37 0.47
CA ASP A 92 21.86 11.44 0.06
C ASP A 92 21.30 12.25 1.23
N SER A 93 21.53 11.84 2.46
CA SER A 93 21.02 12.53 3.67
C SER A 93 19.53 12.87 3.60
N GLU A 94 18.74 12.04 2.89
CA GLU A 94 17.30 12.20 2.75
C GLU A 94 16.60 12.05 4.10
N THR A 95 15.54 12.81 4.32
CA THR A 95 14.67 12.64 5.47
C THR A 95 13.77 11.43 5.28
N LYS A 96 13.78 10.52 6.25
CA LYS A 96 12.88 9.36 6.29
C LYS A 96 11.52 9.77 6.82
N TRP A 97 10.63 10.15 5.94
CA TRP A 97 9.23 10.36 6.30
C TRP A 97 8.52 9.02 6.43
N SER A 98 7.95 8.73 7.60
CA SER A 98 7.36 7.40 7.81
C SER A 98 6.26 7.40 8.86
N ASP A 99 5.03 7.14 8.44
CA ASP A 99 3.91 6.95 9.36
C ASP A 99 4.07 5.69 10.23
N ALA A 100 4.78 4.66 9.76
CA ALA A 100 5.07 3.46 10.55
C ALA A 100 5.73 3.77 11.89
N LYS A 101 6.44 4.91 11.97
CA LYS A 101 7.07 5.38 13.21
C LYS A 101 6.06 5.67 14.32
N TYR A 102 4.82 6.02 14.00
CA TYR A 102 3.75 6.18 14.98
C TYR A 102 3.36 4.86 15.66
N GLY A 103 3.70 3.74 15.06
CA GLY A 103 3.43 2.40 15.60
C GLY A 103 4.55 1.82 16.45
N LEU A 104 5.71 2.48 16.58
CA LEU A 104 6.84 2.03 17.41
C LEU A 104 6.74 2.69 18.79
N ILE A 105 5.99 2.09 19.71
CA ILE A 105 5.52 2.76 20.95
C ILE A 105 6.25 2.26 22.20
N SER A 106 6.45 0.94 22.33
CA SER A 106 6.86 0.28 23.59
C SER A 106 8.31 0.58 23.97
N ASN A 107 9.20 0.64 22.97
CA ASN A 107 10.63 0.76 23.21
C ASN A 107 11.29 1.64 22.13
N SER A 108 12.11 2.61 22.56
CA SER A 108 12.81 3.51 21.63
C SER A 108 13.86 2.82 20.73
N ASN A 109 14.32 1.64 21.09
CA ASN A 109 15.32 0.86 20.36
C ASN A 109 14.70 -0.37 19.66
N ASP A 110 13.39 -0.46 19.66
CA ASP A 110 12.64 -1.51 19.01
C ASP A 110 12.15 -1.05 17.65
N TRP A 111 12.30 -1.89 16.63
CA TRP A 111 11.84 -1.65 15.27
C TRP A 111 10.64 -2.54 14.90
N TYR A 112 10.12 -3.30 15.86
CA TYR A 112 8.90 -4.07 15.69
C TYR A 112 7.69 -3.18 16.03
N PRO A 113 6.72 -3.05 15.13
CA PRO A 113 5.54 -2.24 15.39
C PRO A 113 4.65 -2.90 16.45
N ASP A 114 4.19 -2.09 17.40
CA ASP A 114 3.20 -2.50 18.42
C ASP A 114 1.77 -2.46 17.86
N ILE A 115 1.55 -1.64 16.84
CA ILE A 115 0.27 -1.47 16.14
C ILE A 115 0.51 -1.32 14.64
N TYR A 116 -0.49 -1.67 13.85
CA TYR A 116 -0.48 -1.46 12.40
C TYR A 116 -0.88 -0.02 12.06
N VAL A 117 -0.10 0.61 11.21
CA VAL A 117 -0.32 1.99 10.78
C VAL A 117 -0.55 2.03 9.28
N GLY A 118 -1.60 2.74 8.87
CA GLY A 118 -1.88 3.02 7.46
C GLY A 118 -2.34 4.46 7.25
N ARG A 119 -2.19 4.94 6.03
CA ARG A 119 -2.68 6.26 5.63
C ARG A 119 -3.63 6.15 4.43
N LEU A 120 -4.78 6.82 4.55
CA LEU A 120 -5.52 7.27 3.37
C LEU A 120 -5.07 8.71 3.11
N SER A 121 -4.56 8.97 1.90
CA SER A 121 -3.90 10.24 1.56
C SER A 121 -4.70 11.10 0.55
N PRO A 122 -5.98 11.43 0.81
CA PRO A 122 -6.73 12.34 -0.05
C PRO A 122 -6.28 13.78 0.16
N THR A 123 -6.29 14.58 -0.91
CA THR A 123 -6.11 16.04 -0.85
C THR A 123 -7.43 16.78 -0.66
N ASN A 124 -8.55 16.11 -0.94
CA ASN A 124 -9.90 16.69 -0.88
C ASN A 124 -10.97 15.62 -0.62
N GLN A 125 -12.18 16.08 -0.32
CA GLN A 125 -13.34 15.23 0.00
C GLN A 125 -13.75 14.30 -1.15
N THR A 126 -13.60 14.72 -2.41
CA THR A 126 -13.94 13.87 -3.58
C THR A 126 -13.00 12.68 -3.69
N GLU A 127 -11.71 12.88 -3.50
CA GLU A 127 -10.73 11.79 -3.47
C GLU A 127 -11.00 10.85 -2.29
N LEU A 128 -11.24 11.41 -1.09
CA LEU A 128 -11.57 10.58 0.08
C LEU A 128 -12.82 9.73 -0.20
N ASN A 129 -13.87 10.32 -0.75
CA ASN A 129 -15.09 9.58 -1.07
C ASN A 129 -14.82 8.42 -2.03
N ASN A 130 -14.00 8.61 -3.07
CA ASN A 130 -13.61 7.54 -3.98
C ASN A 130 -12.80 6.45 -3.27
N ILE A 131 -11.88 6.82 -2.38
CA ILE A 131 -11.10 5.87 -1.57
C ILE A 131 -12.04 5.05 -0.68
N ILE A 132 -12.96 5.68 0.00
CA ILE A 132 -13.93 5.02 0.89
C ILE A 132 -14.87 4.11 0.09
N LEU A 133 -15.39 4.56 -1.05
CA LEU A 133 -16.25 3.74 -1.92
C LEU A 133 -15.51 2.47 -2.37
N ARG A 134 -14.25 2.58 -2.80
CA ARG A 134 -13.43 1.43 -3.19
C ARG A 134 -13.26 0.43 -2.05
N ASN A 135 -12.94 0.91 -0.84
CA ASN A 135 -12.80 0.03 0.32
C ASN A 135 -14.11 -0.69 0.64
N LEU A 136 -15.22 0.03 0.62
CA LEU A 136 -16.54 -0.57 0.87
C LEU A 136 -16.93 -1.57 -0.21
N GLU A 137 -16.70 -1.27 -1.50
CA GLU A 137 -16.95 -2.23 -2.58
C GLU A 137 -16.13 -3.50 -2.40
N TYR A 138 -14.83 -3.36 -2.15
CA TYR A 138 -13.92 -4.49 -1.98
C TYR A 138 -14.35 -5.42 -0.84
N GLU A 139 -14.75 -4.85 0.30
CA GLU A 139 -15.10 -5.62 1.49
C GLU A 139 -16.55 -6.13 1.49
N THR A 140 -17.50 -5.39 0.90
CA THR A 140 -18.93 -5.71 0.99
C THR A 140 -19.51 -6.34 -0.27
N LYS A 141 -18.87 -6.12 -1.42
CA LYS A 141 -19.34 -6.57 -2.73
C LYS A 141 -18.16 -7.12 -3.55
N PRO A 142 -17.49 -8.16 -3.05
CA PRO A 142 -16.37 -8.73 -3.78
C PRO A 142 -16.79 -9.14 -5.19
N ASP A 143 -15.98 -8.78 -6.17
CA ASP A 143 -16.21 -9.21 -7.55
C ASP A 143 -16.21 -10.75 -7.61
N THR A 144 -17.10 -11.32 -8.41
CA THR A 144 -17.24 -12.78 -8.55
C THR A 144 -16.43 -13.34 -9.71
N THR A 145 -15.66 -12.51 -10.40
CA THR A 145 -14.77 -12.93 -11.49
C THR A 145 -13.46 -13.50 -10.94
N ASN A 146 -12.71 -14.18 -11.79
CA ASN A 146 -11.44 -14.79 -11.43
C ASN A 146 -10.27 -13.79 -11.33
N TYR A 147 -10.52 -12.47 -11.28
CA TYR A 147 -9.42 -11.49 -11.20
C TYR A 147 -8.55 -11.67 -9.96
N TYR A 148 -9.11 -12.22 -8.88
CA TYR A 148 -8.37 -12.56 -7.65
C TYR A 148 -7.26 -13.59 -7.89
N LEU A 149 -7.34 -14.34 -8.97
CA LEU A 149 -6.35 -15.36 -9.34
C LEU A 149 -5.34 -14.85 -10.39
N ASN A 150 -5.32 -13.54 -10.63
CA ASN A 150 -4.37 -12.91 -11.53
C ASN A 150 -3.44 -11.97 -10.77
N ALA A 151 -2.17 -11.92 -11.15
CA ALA A 151 -1.16 -11.04 -10.58
C ALA A 151 -0.21 -10.52 -11.66
N VAL A 152 0.56 -9.51 -11.31
CA VAL A 152 1.64 -8.95 -12.13
C VAL A 152 2.95 -8.97 -11.35
N GLY A 153 4.02 -9.45 -11.98
CA GLY A 153 5.40 -9.17 -11.62
C GLY A 153 6.02 -8.24 -12.67
N LEU A 154 6.32 -7.00 -12.28
CA LEU A 154 7.04 -6.02 -13.10
C LEU A 154 8.44 -5.85 -12.54
N GLY A 155 9.49 -6.17 -13.31
CA GLY A 155 10.84 -6.21 -12.79
C GLY A 155 11.92 -5.70 -13.74
N SER A 156 12.98 -5.11 -13.15
CA SER A 156 14.18 -4.79 -13.89
C SER A 156 15.04 -6.05 -14.15
N ASN A 157 16.04 -5.92 -14.99
CA ASN A 157 17.04 -6.98 -15.22
C ASN A 157 18.33 -6.76 -14.42
N GLU A 158 18.29 -5.91 -13.42
CA GLU A 158 19.42 -5.56 -12.56
C GLU A 158 19.39 -6.33 -11.23
N GLY A 159 20.22 -5.92 -10.28
CA GLY A 159 20.25 -6.47 -8.91
C GLY A 159 21.02 -7.78 -8.74
N TYR A 160 21.49 -8.44 -9.79
CA TYR A 160 22.22 -9.70 -9.67
C TYR A 160 23.39 -9.60 -8.69
N GLY A 161 23.40 -10.44 -7.67
CA GLY A 161 24.37 -10.44 -6.59
C GLY A 161 24.13 -9.43 -5.46
N TYR A 162 23.11 -8.58 -5.59
CA TYR A 162 22.74 -7.56 -4.58
C TYR A 162 21.31 -7.74 -4.02
N GLY A 163 20.46 -8.46 -4.72
CA GLY A 163 19.11 -8.78 -4.29
C GLY A 163 19.09 -9.78 -3.14
N ASP A 164 17.90 -10.15 -2.71
CA ASP A 164 17.70 -11.21 -1.73
C ASP A 164 18.25 -12.52 -2.28
N ASP A 165 18.99 -13.25 -1.47
CA ASP A 165 19.74 -14.45 -1.90
C ASP A 165 20.65 -14.24 -3.15
N GLY A 166 20.96 -12.99 -3.50
CA GLY A 166 21.74 -12.61 -4.67
C GLY A 166 20.97 -12.64 -5.99
N GLU A 167 19.67 -12.67 -5.95
CA GLU A 167 18.78 -12.68 -7.11
C GLU A 167 18.80 -11.35 -7.86
N ALA A 168 18.60 -11.42 -9.17
CA ALA A 168 18.18 -10.24 -9.94
C ALA A 168 16.70 -9.95 -9.70
N ASP A 169 16.26 -8.71 -9.92
CA ASP A 169 14.89 -8.26 -9.68
C ASP A 169 13.84 -9.15 -10.36
N TRP A 170 14.08 -9.51 -11.62
CA TRP A 170 13.19 -10.39 -12.37
C TRP A 170 13.20 -11.85 -11.84
N GLN A 171 14.34 -12.33 -11.31
CA GLN A 171 14.44 -13.67 -10.74
C GLN A 171 13.61 -13.75 -9.46
N HIS A 172 13.74 -12.76 -8.59
CA HIS A 172 12.93 -12.59 -7.39
C HIS A 172 11.43 -12.64 -7.70
N LEU A 173 10.97 -11.82 -8.64
CA LEU A 173 9.55 -11.82 -9.04
C LEU A 173 9.11 -13.13 -9.70
N ARG A 174 10.02 -13.86 -10.35
CA ARG A 174 9.73 -15.19 -10.90
C ARG A 174 9.60 -16.25 -9.82
N ASN A 175 10.35 -16.13 -8.72
CA ASN A 175 10.17 -17.00 -7.56
C ASN A 175 8.82 -16.75 -6.91
N ILE A 176 8.48 -15.49 -6.62
CA ILE A 176 7.13 -15.08 -6.16
C ILE A 176 6.03 -15.61 -7.11
N ARG A 177 6.23 -15.51 -8.42
CA ARG A 177 5.30 -16.08 -9.40
C ARG A 177 5.09 -17.59 -9.19
N THR A 178 6.17 -18.31 -8.92
CA THR A 178 6.10 -19.74 -8.71
C THR A 178 5.25 -20.09 -7.48
N ASP A 179 5.41 -19.36 -6.39
CA ASP A 179 4.63 -19.56 -5.17
C ASP A 179 3.15 -19.21 -5.35
N LEU A 180 2.86 -18.09 -6.02
CA LEU A 180 1.50 -17.72 -6.39
C LEU A 180 0.81 -18.78 -7.25
N LEU A 181 1.50 -19.32 -8.27
CA LEU A 181 0.95 -20.39 -9.12
C LEU A 181 0.74 -21.70 -8.34
N ASN A 182 1.65 -22.05 -7.45
CA ASN A 182 1.53 -23.21 -6.58
C ASN A 182 0.35 -23.07 -5.61
N TYR A 183 0.08 -21.87 -5.12
CA TYR A 183 -1.09 -21.58 -4.28
C TYR A 183 -2.42 -21.68 -5.04
N GLY A 184 -2.41 -21.39 -6.35
CA GLY A 184 -3.61 -21.50 -7.18
C GLY A 184 -3.94 -20.30 -8.04
N TYR A 185 -3.05 -19.31 -8.12
CA TYR A 185 -3.17 -18.24 -9.12
C TYR A 185 -3.18 -18.85 -10.52
N GLN A 186 -3.93 -18.25 -11.42
CA GLN A 186 -4.11 -18.75 -12.79
C GLN A 186 -3.25 -18.00 -13.82
N ASN A 187 -3.12 -16.68 -13.63
CA ASN A 187 -2.31 -15.84 -14.50
C ASN A 187 -1.44 -14.92 -13.65
N VAL A 188 -0.15 -15.18 -13.65
CA VAL A 188 0.84 -14.29 -13.05
C VAL A 188 1.72 -13.77 -14.19
N TYR A 189 1.42 -12.55 -14.65
CA TYR A 189 2.10 -11.94 -15.80
C TYR A 189 3.54 -11.61 -15.45
N GLU A 190 4.45 -11.97 -16.36
CA GLU A 190 5.85 -11.61 -16.31
C GLU A 190 6.08 -10.40 -17.23
N PHE A 191 6.47 -9.27 -16.65
CA PHE A 191 6.83 -8.05 -17.36
C PHE A 191 8.23 -7.64 -16.91
N TYR A 192 9.27 -8.21 -17.53
CA TYR A 192 10.65 -8.04 -17.13
C TYR A 192 11.45 -7.28 -18.18
N ASP A 193 12.38 -6.44 -17.73
CA ASP A 193 13.29 -5.77 -18.66
C ASP A 193 14.23 -6.78 -19.29
N GLY A 194 14.44 -6.64 -20.61
CA GLY A 194 15.21 -7.56 -21.42
C GLY A 194 14.36 -8.71 -21.95
N SER A 195 14.94 -9.89 -22.02
CA SER A 195 14.30 -11.12 -22.51
C SER A 195 14.68 -12.24 -21.58
N GLN A 196 13.85 -12.49 -20.57
CA GLN A 196 14.19 -13.41 -19.49
C GLN A 196 13.67 -14.83 -19.74
N GLY A 197 13.01 -15.07 -20.87
CA GLY A 197 12.42 -16.38 -21.20
C GLY A 197 11.21 -16.71 -20.32
N GLY A 198 10.73 -17.96 -20.36
CA GLY A 198 9.49 -18.34 -19.70
C GLY A 198 8.28 -17.72 -20.38
N GLU A 199 7.39 -17.12 -19.62
CA GLU A 199 6.22 -16.38 -20.14
C GLU A 199 6.53 -14.89 -20.40
N ASP A 200 7.77 -14.46 -20.11
CA ASP A 200 8.21 -13.09 -20.37
C ASP A 200 8.35 -12.83 -21.88
N ALA A 201 7.84 -11.69 -22.31
CA ALA A 201 7.95 -11.28 -23.70
C ALA A 201 9.38 -10.82 -24.05
N ASN A 202 9.75 -10.94 -25.31
CA ASN A 202 11.05 -10.45 -25.76
C ASN A 202 11.14 -8.92 -25.68
N GLY A 203 12.24 -8.41 -25.17
CA GLY A 203 12.51 -6.99 -24.99
C GLY A 203 11.94 -6.46 -23.67
N ASN A 204 11.92 -5.14 -23.54
CA ASN A 204 11.39 -4.52 -22.33
C ASN A 204 9.86 -4.45 -22.37
N PRO A 205 9.18 -4.59 -21.21
CA PRO A 205 7.75 -4.36 -21.13
C PRO A 205 7.42 -2.91 -21.51
N ASN A 206 6.17 -2.66 -21.84
CA ASN A 206 5.69 -1.32 -22.08
C ASN A 206 4.42 -1.01 -21.25
N SER A 207 4.22 0.25 -20.98
CA SER A 207 3.12 0.70 -20.14
C SER A 207 1.73 0.31 -20.66
N THR A 208 1.56 0.15 -21.97
CA THR A 208 0.28 -0.30 -22.56
C THR A 208 -0.03 -1.74 -22.15
N THR A 209 0.93 -2.64 -22.22
CA THR A 209 0.75 -4.04 -21.83
C THR A 209 0.44 -4.17 -20.35
N ILE A 210 1.16 -3.41 -19.51
CA ILE A 210 0.94 -3.35 -18.07
C ILE A 210 -0.46 -2.80 -17.76
N SER A 211 -0.86 -1.70 -18.41
CA SER A 211 -2.20 -1.12 -18.25
C SER A 211 -3.31 -2.07 -18.68
N ASN A 212 -3.08 -2.86 -19.73
CA ASN A 212 -4.05 -3.86 -20.17
C ASN A 212 -4.24 -4.97 -19.12
N ALA A 213 -3.16 -5.44 -18.48
CA ALA A 213 -3.26 -6.41 -17.38
C ALA A 213 -4.00 -5.83 -16.19
N LEU A 214 -3.68 -4.60 -15.77
CA LEU A 214 -4.39 -3.89 -14.70
C LEU A 214 -5.88 -3.76 -15.01
N ASN A 215 -6.24 -3.27 -16.19
CA ASN A 215 -7.64 -3.07 -16.59
C ASN A 215 -8.40 -4.38 -16.78
N GLY A 216 -7.70 -5.46 -17.14
CA GLY A 216 -8.26 -6.81 -17.19
C GLY A 216 -8.63 -7.35 -15.82
N GLY A 217 -7.97 -6.89 -14.79
CA GLY A 217 -8.16 -7.23 -13.37
C GLY A 217 -7.08 -8.17 -12.86
N ILE A 218 -6.41 -7.70 -11.83
CA ILE A 218 -5.39 -8.40 -11.05
C ILE A 218 -5.63 -8.13 -9.57
N SER A 219 -5.25 -9.03 -8.70
CA SER A 219 -5.36 -8.88 -7.25
C SER A 219 -4.05 -8.46 -6.59
N LEU A 220 -2.92 -8.71 -7.24
CA LEU A 220 -1.60 -8.39 -6.73
C LEU A 220 -0.75 -7.77 -7.84
N PHE A 221 -0.07 -6.69 -7.51
CA PHE A 221 0.91 -6.03 -8.38
C PHE A 221 2.24 -5.91 -7.63
N ASN A 222 3.21 -6.73 -8.00
CA ASN A 222 4.55 -6.69 -7.46
C ASN A 222 5.48 -5.95 -8.42
N TYR A 223 6.20 -4.97 -7.90
CA TYR A 223 7.27 -4.28 -8.61
C TYR A 223 8.59 -4.41 -7.87
N THR A 224 9.66 -4.70 -8.61
CA THR A 224 11.04 -4.69 -8.11
C THR A 224 11.96 -4.10 -9.16
N GLY A 225 12.59 -2.96 -8.84
CA GLY A 225 13.45 -2.24 -9.78
C GLY A 225 13.67 -0.78 -9.40
N HIS A 226 14.23 -0.02 -10.31
CA HIS A 226 14.41 1.41 -10.13
C HIS A 226 13.09 2.17 -10.17
N GLY A 227 12.96 3.18 -9.32
CA GLY A 227 11.80 4.06 -9.29
C GLY A 227 12.16 5.48 -8.91
N ASP A 228 11.19 6.35 -9.13
CA ASP A 228 11.18 7.73 -8.66
C ASP A 228 9.77 8.04 -8.14
N VAL A 229 9.53 9.23 -7.66
CA VAL A 229 8.29 9.62 -6.97
C VAL A 229 7.03 9.15 -7.70
N ASN A 230 6.98 9.30 -9.02
CA ASN A 230 5.76 9.05 -9.80
C ASN A 230 5.90 7.97 -10.90
N ILE A 231 6.98 7.17 -10.88
CA ILE A 231 7.26 6.20 -11.94
C ILE A 231 7.97 4.94 -11.43
N CYS A 232 7.59 3.80 -11.98
CA CYS A 232 8.37 2.57 -12.06
C CYS A 232 9.18 2.61 -13.35
N SER A 233 10.51 2.51 -13.28
CA SER A 233 11.38 2.64 -14.47
C SER A 233 11.13 1.53 -15.47
N SER A 234 10.95 0.28 -15.02
CA SER A 234 10.57 -0.82 -15.90
C SER A 234 9.19 -0.56 -16.51
N GLY A 235 9.12 -0.74 -17.82
CA GLY A 235 7.92 -0.46 -18.60
C GLY A 235 7.52 1.02 -18.68
N ASN A 236 8.28 1.95 -18.11
CA ASN A 236 7.90 3.37 -17.95
C ASN A 236 6.47 3.53 -17.39
N PHE A 237 6.12 2.70 -16.41
CA PHE A 237 4.79 2.71 -15.82
C PHE A 237 4.70 3.77 -14.73
N SER A 238 3.80 4.73 -14.88
CA SER A 238 3.75 5.95 -14.06
C SER A 238 2.36 6.26 -13.51
N SER A 239 2.29 7.24 -12.62
CA SER A 239 1.05 7.78 -12.07
C SER A 239 0.03 8.16 -13.14
N SER A 240 0.45 8.62 -14.33
CA SER A 240 -0.46 8.95 -15.43
C SER A 240 -1.19 7.72 -15.99
N HIS A 241 -0.53 6.56 -16.03
CA HIS A 241 -1.15 5.31 -16.46
C HIS A 241 -2.15 4.80 -15.41
N ILE A 242 -1.83 4.95 -14.13
CA ILE A 242 -2.72 4.59 -13.01
C ILE A 242 -3.95 5.49 -13.02
N ASN A 243 -3.77 6.79 -13.19
CA ASN A 243 -4.89 7.76 -13.27
C ASN A 243 -5.80 7.54 -14.47
N SER A 244 -5.32 6.82 -15.50
CA SER A 244 -6.09 6.44 -16.68
C SER A 244 -6.70 5.04 -16.57
N ALA A 245 -6.52 4.34 -15.46
CA ALA A 245 -7.01 2.99 -15.26
C ALA A 245 -8.53 2.92 -15.28
N THR A 246 -9.05 1.76 -15.74
CA THR A 246 -10.49 1.48 -15.84
C THR A 246 -10.90 0.22 -15.06
N ASN A 247 -10.10 -0.16 -14.08
CA ASN A 247 -10.22 -1.41 -13.32
C ASN A 247 -11.22 -1.34 -12.16
N THR A 248 -12.32 -0.58 -12.31
CA THR A 248 -13.37 -0.48 -11.28
C THR A 248 -13.85 -1.87 -10.84
N GLY A 249 -13.96 -2.07 -9.52
CA GLY A 249 -14.33 -3.34 -8.90
C GLY A 249 -13.21 -4.39 -8.82
N LYS A 250 -12.04 -4.14 -9.43
CA LYS A 250 -10.92 -5.08 -9.51
C LYS A 250 -9.63 -4.40 -9.02
N TYR A 251 -9.53 -4.25 -7.71
CA TYR A 251 -8.50 -3.44 -7.08
C TYR A 251 -7.35 -4.30 -6.56
N PRO A 252 -6.12 -4.19 -7.11
CA PRO A 252 -4.97 -4.92 -6.60
C PRO A 252 -4.47 -4.39 -5.25
N PHE A 253 -3.78 -5.24 -4.51
CA PHE A 253 -2.78 -4.83 -3.55
C PHE A 253 -1.46 -4.61 -4.30
N VAL A 254 -0.75 -3.54 -4.00
CA VAL A 254 0.49 -3.16 -4.66
C VAL A 254 1.64 -3.20 -3.67
N VAL A 255 2.71 -3.92 -4.02
CA VAL A 255 3.98 -3.92 -3.29
C VAL A 255 5.07 -3.45 -4.24
N SER A 256 5.66 -2.29 -3.94
CA SER A 256 6.70 -1.68 -4.76
C SER A 256 8.03 -1.64 -4.03
N VAL A 257 8.96 -2.46 -4.46
CA VAL A 257 10.36 -2.43 -4.07
C VAL A 257 11.11 -1.53 -5.05
N ALA A 258 11.00 -0.22 -4.81
CA ALA A 258 11.60 0.81 -5.66
C ALA A 258 11.84 2.10 -4.86
N CYS A 259 12.86 2.85 -5.26
CA CYS A 259 13.17 4.15 -4.66
C CYS A 259 11.97 5.11 -4.81
N ASN A 260 11.68 5.88 -3.78
CA ASN A 260 10.79 7.05 -3.77
C ASN A 260 9.32 6.82 -4.20
N ASN A 261 8.91 5.61 -4.52
CA ASN A 261 7.53 5.33 -4.94
C ASN A 261 6.46 5.63 -3.85
N GLY A 262 6.88 5.79 -2.61
CA GLY A 262 6.05 6.19 -1.47
C GLY A 262 6.45 7.54 -0.86
N THR A 263 7.15 8.42 -1.58
CA THR A 263 7.53 9.76 -1.09
C THR A 263 6.34 10.71 -1.16
N PHE A 264 5.47 10.62 -0.18
CA PHE A 264 4.19 11.33 -0.13
C PHE A 264 4.27 12.75 0.49
N THR A 265 5.47 13.29 0.69
CA THR A 265 5.66 14.60 1.34
C THR A 265 6.06 15.72 0.39
N SER A 266 6.01 15.50 -0.90
CA SER A 266 6.37 16.50 -1.90
C SER A 266 5.30 16.65 -2.98
N GLU A 267 5.42 15.92 -4.06
CA GLU A 267 4.41 15.79 -5.09
C GLU A 267 3.65 14.47 -4.93
N THR A 268 2.53 14.31 -5.63
CA THR A 268 1.77 13.05 -5.59
C THR A 268 2.64 11.88 -6.05
N CYS A 269 3.02 11.00 -5.13
CA CYS A 269 3.79 9.82 -5.45
C CYS A 269 2.93 8.72 -6.09
N ILE A 270 3.59 7.70 -6.66
CA ILE A 270 2.87 6.61 -7.34
C ILE A 270 1.98 5.82 -6.37
N SER A 271 2.38 5.66 -5.10
CA SER A 271 1.55 5.01 -4.08
C SER A 271 0.27 5.78 -3.78
N GLU A 272 0.31 7.11 -3.80
CA GLU A 272 -0.87 7.95 -3.68
C GLU A 272 -1.74 7.92 -4.94
N ALA A 273 -1.10 7.91 -6.13
CA ALA A 273 -1.83 7.77 -7.39
C ALA A 273 -2.66 6.48 -7.39
N TRP A 274 -2.12 5.36 -6.92
CA TRP A 274 -2.87 4.11 -6.73
C TRP A 274 -4.09 4.28 -5.82
N GLN A 275 -3.98 5.06 -4.77
CA GLN A 275 -5.10 5.32 -3.84
C GLN A 275 -6.12 6.31 -4.40
N ARG A 276 -5.67 7.37 -5.09
CA ARG A 276 -6.54 8.49 -5.52
C ARG A 276 -7.24 8.23 -6.85
N ALA A 277 -6.77 7.24 -7.62
CA ALA A 277 -7.25 6.99 -8.98
C ALA A 277 -8.77 6.80 -9.05
N SER A 278 -9.36 7.46 -10.02
CA SER A 278 -10.78 7.34 -10.37
C SER A 278 -10.98 7.60 -11.85
N ASN A 279 -12.01 6.99 -12.43
CA ASN A 279 -12.38 7.18 -13.83
C ASN A 279 -13.87 7.46 -13.94
N LEU A 280 -14.25 8.58 -14.57
CA LEU A 280 -15.63 9.00 -14.74
C LEU A 280 -16.46 8.99 -13.43
N GLY A 281 -15.81 9.32 -12.31
CA GLY A 281 -16.44 9.37 -10.99
C GLY A 281 -16.57 8.01 -10.29
N SER A 282 -16.03 6.94 -10.88
CA SER A 282 -15.93 5.62 -10.24
C SER A 282 -14.51 5.38 -9.74
N PRO A 283 -14.31 4.77 -8.56
CA PRO A 283 -12.97 4.44 -8.09
C PRO A 283 -12.27 3.43 -9.00
N THR A 284 -10.98 3.62 -9.20
CA THR A 284 -10.05 2.72 -9.89
C THR A 284 -8.76 2.59 -9.07
N GLY A 285 -7.67 2.11 -9.64
CA GLY A 285 -6.40 1.99 -8.95
C GLY A 285 -6.32 0.79 -8.02
N ALA A 286 -5.79 0.94 -6.81
CA ALA A 286 -5.50 -0.15 -5.90
C ALA A 286 -6.24 -0.04 -4.56
N ILE A 287 -6.49 -1.19 -3.90
CA ILE A 287 -7.06 -1.23 -2.55
C ILE A 287 -6.06 -0.75 -1.50
N ALA A 288 -4.79 -1.07 -1.69
CA ALA A 288 -3.68 -0.62 -0.86
C ALA A 288 -2.39 -0.62 -1.68
N ALA A 289 -1.43 0.22 -1.28
CA ALA A 289 -0.11 0.29 -1.88
C ALA A 289 0.96 0.47 -0.81
N ALA A 290 2.04 -0.28 -0.92
CA ALA A 290 3.26 -0.14 -0.13
C ALA A 290 4.41 0.30 -1.03
N GLY A 291 5.14 1.33 -0.62
CA GLY A 291 6.29 1.86 -1.35
C GLY A 291 7.24 2.62 -0.43
N SER A 292 8.49 2.78 -0.84
CA SER A 292 9.51 3.48 -0.06
C SER A 292 9.38 4.99 -0.18
N SER A 293 9.54 5.68 0.93
CA SER A 293 9.62 7.16 0.98
C SER A 293 11.04 7.70 0.77
N ILE A 294 12.01 6.84 0.51
CA ILE A 294 13.44 7.17 0.36
C ILE A 294 14.06 6.34 -0.77
N LEU A 295 15.32 6.66 -1.13
CA LEU A 295 16.17 5.70 -1.85
C LEU A 295 16.34 4.44 -0.99
N MET A 296 16.15 3.27 -1.58
CA MET A 296 16.19 2.01 -0.85
C MET A 296 17.25 1.05 -1.41
N SER A 297 17.76 0.19 -0.54
CA SER A 297 18.63 -0.93 -0.92
C SER A 297 17.82 -2.07 -1.55
N TRP A 298 18.50 -3.08 -2.10
CA TRP A 298 17.86 -4.23 -2.75
C TRP A 298 17.36 -5.27 -1.74
N ALA A 299 18.27 -6.02 -1.11
CA ALA A 299 17.93 -7.25 -0.39
C ALA A 299 16.86 -7.09 0.72
N PRO A 300 16.95 -6.17 1.70
CA PRO A 300 15.96 -6.15 2.78
C PRO A 300 14.51 -5.88 2.33
N PRO A 301 14.25 -4.96 1.37
CA PRO A 301 12.90 -4.77 0.88
C PRO A 301 12.40 -5.90 -0.03
N MET A 302 13.28 -6.58 -0.76
CA MET A 302 12.91 -7.78 -1.52
C MET A 302 12.50 -8.91 -0.57
N ALA A 303 13.28 -9.19 0.48
CA ALA A 303 12.90 -10.16 1.52
C ALA A 303 11.56 -9.80 2.17
N SER A 304 11.29 -8.50 2.40
CA SER A 304 9.98 -8.07 2.91
C SER A 304 8.85 -8.31 1.91
N GLN A 305 9.11 -8.22 0.62
CA GLN A 305 8.13 -8.51 -0.43
C GLN A 305 7.79 -10.00 -0.47
N ASP A 306 8.78 -10.89 -0.34
CA ASP A 306 8.58 -12.33 -0.21
C ASP A 306 7.70 -12.66 0.99
N GLU A 307 8.07 -12.18 2.17
CA GLU A 307 7.31 -12.42 3.41
C GLU A 307 5.85 -11.93 3.30
N ILE A 308 5.60 -10.80 2.63
CA ILE A 308 4.24 -10.33 2.38
C ILE A 308 3.47 -11.32 1.49
N VAL A 309 4.11 -11.87 0.47
CA VAL A 309 3.47 -12.85 -0.43
C VAL A 309 3.25 -14.16 0.31
N ASP A 310 4.21 -14.65 1.08
CA ASP A 310 4.09 -15.87 1.88
C ASP A 310 2.94 -15.82 2.90
N ILE A 311 2.65 -14.62 3.45
CA ILE A 311 1.49 -14.44 4.33
C ILE A 311 0.17 -14.45 3.54
N LEU A 312 0.19 -14.06 2.26
CA LEU A 312 -1.00 -14.03 1.40
C LEU A 312 -1.36 -15.40 0.82
N VAL A 313 -0.41 -16.31 0.75
CA VAL A 313 -0.55 -17.66 0.17
C VAL A 313 -0.22 -18.74 1.19
#